data_eee9fa212361f27058f4f506e4941c7f
#
_entry.id   eee9fa212361f27058f4f506e4941c7f
#
_cell.length_a   1.000
_cell.length_b   1.000
_cell.length_c   1.000
_cell.angle_alpha   90.00
_cell.angle_beta   90.00
_cell.angle_gamma   90.00
#
_symmetry.space_group_name_H-M   'P 1'
#
loop_
_entity.id
_entity.type
_entity.pdbx_description
1 polymer ?
#
loop_
_entity_poly.entity_id
_entity_poly.type
_entity_poly.pdbx_seq_one_letter_code
_entity_poly.pdbx_strand_id
1 'polypeptide(L)'
;VIFEDGTDPYWARSRVLEYLNQVQGKLPAGVSAEMGPDATGVGWVFEYALVDRSGKHDLAELRSLQDWFLKYELKTIPNVSEVASVGGVVKEYQIVVDPMKLTQYDISLGEVKSALDASNQEAGGSSVELAEAEYMVRASGYLQTLDDFKNIVLKTGDNGVPVYLGDVARVQIGPEMRRGIAELNGEGEVAGGVVILRSGKNAREMISAVKEKLASLQSSLPEGVEVVTTYDRSQLIDRAIDNLSYKLLEEFIVVALVCALFLW
;
A
#
# COMPACT_ATOMS: atom_id res chain seq x y z
N VAL A 1 -11.31 -19.44 -9.98
CA VAL A 1 -12.72 -19.65 -10.36
C VAL A 1 -12.93 -19.02 -11.73
N ILE A 2 -13.56 -19.74 -12.64
CA ILE A 2 -13.90 -19.27 -13.98
C ILE A 2 -15.42 -19.27 -14.09
N PHE A 3 -15.98 -18.16 -14.56
CA PHE A 3 -17.39 -17.98 -14.81
C PHE A 3 -17.66 -18.01 -16.34
N GLU A 4 -18.92 -18.22 -16.71
CA GLU A 4 -19.35 -18.14 -18.10
C GLU A 4 -19.24 -16.70 -18.64
N ASP A 5 -18.99 -16.57 -19.94
CA ASP A 5 -18.93 -15.28 -20.61
C ASP A 5 -20.24 -14.51 -20.46
N GLY A 6 -20.14 -13.21 -20.18
CA GLY A 6 -21.29 -12.35 -19.93
C GLY A 6 -21.78 -12.33 -18.49
N THR A 7 -21.18 -13.11 -17.58
CA THR A 7 -21.49 -13.01 -16.14
C THR A 7 -21.10 -11.64 -15.61
N ASP A 8 -21.99 -11.00 -14.83
CA ASP A 8 -21.68 -9.73 -14.15
C ASP A 8 -20.52 -9.93 -13.17
N PRO A 9 -19.39 -9.20 -13.32
CA PRO A 9 -18.22 -9.34 -12.49
C PRO A 9 -18.50 -9.07 -10.99
N TYR A 10 -19.41 -8.15 -10.68
CA TYR A 10 -19.73 -7.82 -9.27
C TYR A 10 -20.57 -8.91 -8.62
N TRP A 11 -21.50 -9.49 -9.36
CA TRP A 11 -22.24 -10.66 -8.89
C TRP A 11 -21.29 -11.84 -8.66
N ALA A 12 -20.42 -12.13 -9.63
CA ALA A 12 -19.43 -13.20 -9.52
C ALA A 12 -18.51 -13.01 -8.30
N ARG A 13 -18.01 -11.80 -8.08
CA ARG A 13 -17.18 -11.46 -6.93
C ARG A 13 -17.94 -11.65 -5.60
N SER A 14 -19.20 -11.24 -5.54
CA SER A 14 -20.04 -11.43 -4.35
C SER A 14 -20.22 -12.91 -4.02
N ARG A 15 -20.44 -13.76 -5.03
CA ARG A 15 -20.53 -15.20 -4.84
C ARG A 15 -19.25 -15.82 -4.34
N VAL A 16 -18.10 -15.45 -4.91
CA VAL A 16 -16.79 -15.92 -4.45
C VAL A 16 -16.54 -15.50 -3.01
N LEU A 17 -16.84 -14.24 -2.65
CA LEU A 17 -16.66 -13.74 -1.29
C LEU A 17 -17.52 -14.50 -0.28
N GLU A 18 -18.77 -14.81 -0.62
CA GLU A 18 -19.67 -15.60 0.22
C GLU A 18 -19.09 -16.98 0.52
N TYR A 19 -18.56 -17.68 -0.48
CA TYR A 19 -17.93 -18.99 -0.29
C TYR A 19 -16.59 -18.88 0.47
N LEU A 20 -15.79 -17.85 0.20
CA LEU A 20 -14.56 -17.61 0.95
C LEU A 20 -14.83 -17.42 2.45
N ASN A 21 -15.86 -16.67 2.80
CA ASN A 21 -16.27 -16.49 4.20
C ASN A 21 -16.67 -17.82 4.87
N GLN A 22 -17.33 -18.72 4.13
CA GLN A 22 -17.72 -20.03 4.65
C GLN A 22 -16.52 -20.97 4.91
N VAL A 23 -15.44 -20.82 4.14
CA VAL A 23 -14.25 -21.67 4.28
C VAL A 23 -13.18 -21.03 5.17
N GLN A 24 -13.31 -19.76 5.55
CA GLN A 24 -12.31 -19.06 6.39
C GLN A 24 -11.96 -19.86 7.66
N GLY A 25 -12.95 -20.38 8.35
CA GLY A 25 -12.75 -21.18 9.57
C GLY A 25 -12.16 -22.57 9.34
N LYS A 26 -12.00 -23.00 8.08
CA LYS A 26 -11.39 -24.30 7.70
C LYS A 26 -9.93 -24.15 7.25
N LEU A 27 -9.46 -22.89 7.11
CA LEU A 27 -8.07 -22.62 6.77
C LEU A 27 -7.16 -22.88 7.98
N PRO A 28 -5.90 -23.21 7.77
CA PRO A 28 -4.92 -23.34 8.86
C PRO A 28 -4.83 -22.05 9.67
N ALA A 29 -4.46 -22.16 10.94
CA ALA A 29 -4.28 -21.01 11.82
C ALA A 29 -3.26 -20.01 11.23
N GLY A 30 -3.63 -18.73 11.21
CA GLY A 30 -2.80 -17.65 10.66
C GLY A 30 -2.90 -17.49 9.13
N VAL A 31 -3.74 -18.29 8.44
CA VAL A 31 -4.00 -18.13 7.00
C VAL A 31 -5.34 -17.43 6.79
N SER A 32 -5.33 -16.33 6.04
CA SER A 32 -6.53 -15.64 5.57
C SER A 32 -6.58 -15.62 4.04
N ALA A 33 -7.78 -15.72 3.49
CA ALA A 33 -8.01 -15.57 2.06
C ALA A 33 -8.59 -14.18 1.78
N GLU A 34 -7.94 -13.44 0.89
CA GLU A 34 -8.41 -12.12 0.47
C GLU A 34 -8.73 -12.11 -1.02
N MET A 35 -9.73 -11.33 -1.38
CA MET A 35 -10.08 -11.13 -2.78
C MET A 35 -9.26 -9.98 -3.36
N GLY A 36 -8.59 -10.21 -4.48
CA GLY A 36 -7.89 -9.16 -5.21
C GLY A 36 -8.82 -8.02 -5.68
N PRO A 37 -8.26 -6.91 -6.18
CA PRO A 37 -9.03 -5.74 -6.64
C PRO A 37 -9.97 -6.07 -7.79
N ASP A 38 -11.01 -5.25 -7.98
CA ASP A 38 -11.97 -5.34 -9.08
C ASP A 38 -11.41 -4.73 -10.37
N ALA A 39 -10.26 -5.19 -10.81
CA ALA A 39 -9.51 -4.68 -11.94
C ALA A 39 -8.95 -5.83 -12.80
N THR A 40 -8.55 -5.48 -14.00
CA THR A 40 -7.83 -6.37 -14.93
C THR A 40 -6.41 -5.84 -15.16
N GLY A 41 -5.54 -6.62 -15.79
CA GLY A 41 -4.18 -6.18 -16.14
C GLY A 41 -4.12 -4.94 -17.04
N VAL A 42 -5.18 -4.66 -17.80
CA VAL A 42 -5.30 -3.41 -18.56
C VAL A 42 -5.75 -2.21 -17.73
N GLY A 43 -6.03 -2.40 -16.44
CA GLY A 43 -6.40 -1.35 -15.51
C GLY A 43 -5.24 -0.47 -15.05
N TRP A 44 -4.02 -0.81 -15.33
CA TRP A 44 -2.85 0.05 -15.05
C TRP A 44 -2.84 1.21 -16.03
N VAL A 45 -3.28 2.37 -15.56
CA VAL A 45 -3.56 3.50 -16.45
C VAL A 45 -2.75 4.75 -16.14
N PHE A 46 -2.16 4.81 -14.94
CA PHE A 46 -1.31 5.92 -14.53
C PHE A 46 -0.23 5.42 -13.56
N GLU A 47 1.03 5.80 -13.80
CA GLU A 47 2.16 5.42 -12.97
C GLU A 47 3.01 6.66 -12.66
N TYR A 48 3.56 6.69 -11.45
CA TYR A 48 4.39 7.79 -11.00
C TYR A 48 5.52 7.30 -10.08
N ALA A 49 6.58 8.06 -10.05
CA ALA A 49 7.70 7.90 -9.13
C ALA A 49 7.78 9.08 -8.15
N LEU A 50 8.21 8.79 -6.93
CA LEU A 50 8.62 9.77 -5.94
C LEU A 50 10.12 9.96 -6.04
N VAL A 51 10.55 11.16 -6.32
CA VAL A 51 11.96 11.52 -6.48
C VAL A 51 12.32 12.56 -5.45
N ASP A 52 13.33 12.30 -4.63
CA ASP A 52 13.92 13.31 -3.77
C ASP A 52 15.07 14.04 -4.49
N ARG A 53 14.89 15.33 -4.75
CA ARG A 53 15.93 16.20 -5.34
C ARG A 53 16.83 16.84 -4.30
N SER A 54 16.44 16.75 -3.01
CA SER A 54 17.21 17.36 -1.93
C SER A 54 18.32 16.47 -1.37
N GLY A 55 18.25 15.17 -1.57
CA GLY A 55 19.12 14.17 -0.96
C GLY A 55 18.91 14.00 0.54
N LYS A 56 17.79 14.53 1.09
CA LYS A 56 17.47 14.46 2.53
C LYS A 56 16.64 13.23 2.89
N HIS A 57 15.96 12.61 1.92
CA HIS A 57 15.00 11.53 2.14
C HIS A 57 15.50 10.22 1.54
N ASP A 58 15.51 9.18 2.34
CA ASP A 58 15.88 7.84 1.89
C ASP A 58 14.71 7.10 1.21
N LEU A 59 15.02 5.98 0.56
CA LEU A 59 14.03 5.14 -0.12
C LEU A 59 12.95 4.59 0.82
N ALA A 60 13.26 4.44 2.10
CA ALA A 60 12.30 3.94 3.08
C ALA A 60 11.32 5.04 3.52
N GLU A 61 11.77 6.29 3.56
CA GLU A 61 10.90 7.45 3.79
C GLU A 61 9.97 7.70 2.61
N LEU A 62 10.50 7.67 1.37
CA LEU A 62 9.70 7.78 0.16
C LEU A 62 8.67 6.66 0.06
N ARG A 63 9.06 5.42 0.39
CA ARG A 63 8.13 4.30 0.44
C ARG A 63 7.05 4.47 1.51
N SER A 64 7.41 4.96 2.68
CA SER A 64 6.46 5.24 3.76
C SER A 64 5.46 6.34 3.35
N LEU A 65 5.93 7.40 2.68
CA LEU A 65 5.10 8.45 2.12
C LEU A 65 4.11 7.89 1.07
N GLN A 66 4.58 7.00 0.22
CA GLN A 66 3.73 6.30 -0.75
C GLN A 66 2.66 5.45 -0.06
N ASP A 67 3.07 4.56 0.86
CA ASP A 67 2.19 3.56 1.45
C ASP A 67 1.16 4.15 2.43
N TRP A 68 1.53 5.19 3.19
CA TRP A 68 0.74 5.71 4.29
C TRP A 68 0.07 7.07 4.01
N PHE A 69 0.43 7.74 2.92
CA PHE A 69 -0.16 9.02 2.54
C PHE A 69 -0.74 8.97 1.13
N LEU A 70 0.10 8.92 0.09
CA LEU A 70 -0.37 9.04 -1.29
C LEU A 70 -1.34 7.92 -1.71
N LYS A 71 -1.04 6.68 -1.33
CA LYS A 71 -1.91 5.53 -1.61
C LYS A 71 -3.32 5.73 -1.07
N TYR A 72 -3.47 6.22 0.16
CA TYR A 72 -4.77 6.46 0.77
C TYR A 72 -5.50 7.62 0.10
N GLU A 73 -4.80 8.73 -0.13
CA GLU A 73 -5.37 9.91 -0.77
C GLU A 73 -5.86 9.63 -2.19
N LEU A 74 -5.08 8.92 -2.99
CA LEU A 74 -5.45 8.56 -4.36
C LEU A 74 -6.56 7.49 -4.40
N LYS A 75 -6.64 6.61 -3.41
CA LYS A 75 -7.67 5.59 -3.32
C LYS A 75 -9.06 6.17 -3.04
N THR A 76 -9.16 7.41 -2.56
CA THR A 76 -10.44 8.12 -2.38
C THR A 76 -11.07 8.57 -3.70
N ILE A 77 -10.31 8.60 -4.80
CA ILE A 77 -10.79 9.05 -6.10
C ILE A 77 -11.78 8.02 -6.67
N PRO A 78 -12.94 8.45 -7.16
CA PRO A 78 -13.91 7.55 -7.79
C PRO A 78 -13.28 6.73 -8.93
N ASN A 79 -13.66 5.46 -9.00
CA ASN A 79 -13.19 4.50 -10.01
C ASN A 79 -11.71 4.06 -9.90
N VAL A 80 -10.97 4.52 -8.91
CA VAL A 80 -9.71 3.88 -8.52
C VAL A 80 -10.04 2.58 -7.80
N SER A 81 -9.56 1.47 -8.33
CA SER A 81 -9.70 0.15 -7.70
C SER A 81 -8.65 -0.04 -6.62
N GLU A 82 -7.42 0.26 -6.97
CA GLU A 82 -6.26 0.13 -6.08
C GLU A 82 -5.16 1.11 -6.50
N VAL A 83 -4.28 1.40 -5.56
CA VAL A 83 -2.99 2.05 -5.80
C VAL A 83 -1.91 1.10 -5.29
N ALA A 84 -1.21 0.46 -6.22
CA ALA A 84 -0.14 -0.48 -5.90
C ALA A 84 1.18 0.28 -5.75
N SER A 85 1.89 0.04 -4.65
CA SER A 85 3.20 0.63 -4.42
C SER A 85 4.30 -0.20 -5.09
N VAL A 86 5.24 0.45 -5.73
CA VAL A 86 6.39 -0.17 -6.41
C VAL A 86 7.69 0.47 -5.95
N GLY A 87 8.76 -0.32 -5.92
CA GLY A 87 10.08 0.16 -5.49
C GLY A 87 10.16 0.59 -4.03
N GLY A 88 11.20 1.34 -3.72
CA GLY A 88 11.50 1.77 -2.36
C GLY A 88 11.81 0.62 -1.41
N VAL A 89 11.86 0.92 -0.13
CA VAL A 89 12.18 -0.03 0.95
C VAL A 89 11.13 0.08 2.06
N VAL A 90 10.49 -1.02 2.41
CA VAL A 90 9.57 -1.05 3.56
C VAL A 90 10.39 -1.13 4.85
N LYS A 91 10.09 -0.24 5.79
CA LYS A 91 10.72 -0.24 7.14
C LYS A 91 10.08 -1.32 8.00
N GLU A 92 10.92 -2.09 8.70
CA GLU A 92 10.47 -3.04 9.72
C GLU A 92 11.32 -2.94 10.99
N TYR A 93 10.74 -3.33 12.11
CA TYR A 93 11.47 -3.52 13.35
C TYR A 93 12.14 -4.89 13.30
N GLN A 94 13.47 -4.89 13.31
CA GLN A 94 14.27 -6.10 13.24
C GLN A 94 14.84 -6.44 14.62
N ILE A 95 14.58 -7.65 15.06
CA ILE A 95 15.11 -8.22 16.29
C ILE A 95 16.13 -9.28 15.92
N VAL A 96 17.39 -8.89 15.96
CA VAL A 96 18.52 -9.75 15.60
C VAL A 96 19.04 -10.41 16.87
N VAL A 97 18.60 -11.63 17.14
CA VAL A 97 18.98 -12.39 18.33
C VAL A 97 20.43 -12.87 18.24
N ASP A 98 21.11 -12.89 19.41
CA ASP A 98 22.43 -13.49 19.56
C ASP A 98 22.27 -14.93 20.12
N PRO A 99 22.56 -15.97 19.32
CA PRO A 99 22.38 -17.36 19.76
C PRO A 99 23.23 -17.76 20.97
N MET A 100 24.42 -17.14 21.12
CA MET A 100 25.29 -17.43 22.27
C MET A 100 24.68 -16.88 23.55
N LYS A 101 24.13 -15.67 23.50
CA LYS A 101 23.44 -15.08 24.65
C LYS A 101 22.14 -15.81 24.98
N LEU A 102 21.36 -16.22 23.97
CA LEU A 102 20.17 -17.05 24.21
C LEU A 102 20.53 -18.33 24.98
N THR A 103 21.60 -19.01 24.55
CA THR A 103 22.10 -20.20 25.24
C THR A 103 22.59 -19.90 26.66
N GLN A 104 23.31 -18.78 26.84
CA GLN A 104 23.84 -18.38 28.17
C GLN A 104 22.73 -18.10 29.18
N TYR A 105 21.62 -17.49 28.75
CA TYR A 105 20.47 -17.20 29.60
C TYR A 105 19.42 -18.30 29.63
N ASP A 106 19.65 -19.41 28.90
CA ASP A 106 18.71 -20.51 28.76
C ASP A 106 17.33 -20.02 28.30
N ILE A 107 17.32 -19.28 27.18
CA ILE A 107 16.13 -18.71 26.53
C ILE A 107 16.02 -19.30 25.14
N SER A 108 14.87 -19.87 24.83
CA SER A 108 14.57 -20.36 23.49
C SER A 108 14.06 -19.24 22.56
N LEU A 109 14.21 -19.42 21.25
CA LEU A 109 13.62 -18.50 20.27
C LEU A 109 12.09 -18.44 20.36
N GLY A 110 11.45 -19.56 20.78
CA GLY A 110 10.02 -19.61 21.02
C GLY A 110 9.56 -18.70 22.16
N GLU A 111 10.35 -18.63 23.25
CA GLU A 111 10.07 -17.73 24.37
C GLU A 111 10.22 -16.26 23.94
N VAL A 112 11.26 -15.94 23.15
CA VAL A 112 11.42 -14.58 22.57
C VAL A 112 10.18 -14.20 21.75
N LYS A 113 9.74 -15.09 20.85
CA LYS A 113 8.55 -14.87 20.04
C LYS A 113 7.30 -14.66 20.90
N SER A 114 7.09 -15.54 21.88
CA SER A 114 5.92 -15.45 22.76
C SER A 114 5.91 -14.15 23.59
N ALA A 115 7.07 -13.70 24.07
CA ALA A 115 7.19 -12.45 24.81
C ALA A 115 6.89 -11.24 23.91
N LEU A 116 7.34 -11.25 22.66
CA LEU A 116 7.01 -10.22 21.67
C LEU A 116 5.51 -10.17 21.37
N ASP A 117 4.91 -11.32 21.09
CA ASP A 117 3.47 -11.42 20.81
C ASP A 117 2.61 -10.94 22.00
N ALA A 118 3.06 -11.22 23.24
CA ALA A 118 2.37 -10.78 24.46
C ALA A 118 2.56 -9.28 24.77
N SER A 119 3.69 -8.70 24.36
CA SER A 119 4.03 -7.32 24.72
C SER A 119 3.41 -6.25 23.82
N ASN A 120 2.86 -6.63 22.64
CA ASN A 120 2.26 -5.69 21.68
C ASN A 120 0.75 -5.88 21.63
N GLN A 121 0.07 -5.71 22.77
CA GLN A 121 -1.36 -5.91 22.89
C GLN A 121 -2.03 -4.73 23.59
N GLU A 122 -3.27 -4.50 23.23
CA GLU A 122 -4.16 -3.57 23.91
C GLU A 122 -5.29 -4.35 24.56
N ALA A 123 -5.58 -4.07 25.82
CA ALA A 123 -6.68 -4.68 26.54
C ALA A 123 -7.68 -3.58 26.97
N GLY A 124 -8.93 -3.73 26.54
CA GLY A 124 -10.03 -2.99 27.13
C GLY A 124 -10.32 -3.54 28.53
N GLY A 125 -10.26 -2.67 29.52
CA GLY A 125 -10.60 -3.00 30.90
C GLY A 125 -12.09 -2.78 31.18
N SER A 126 -12.47 -3.03 32.43
CA SER A 126 -13.78 -2.69 32.96
C SER A 126 -13.92 -1.19 33.20
N SER A 127 -15.14 -0.70 33.35
CA SER A 127 -15.36 0.65 33.85
C SER A 127 -15.29 0.68 35.39
N VAL A 128 -14.79 1.79 35.93
CA VAL A 128 -14.77 2.08 37.37
C VAL A 128 -15.69 3.28 37.62
N GLU A 129 -16.68 3.09 38.48
CA GLU A 129 -17.54 4.18 38.96
C GLU A 129 -16.92 4.88 40.15
N LEU A 130 -16.64 6.16 40.01
CA LEU A 130 -16.11 7.01 41.06
C LEU A 130 -16.89 8.32 41.10
N ALA A 131 -17.51 8.63 42.24
CA ALA A 131 -18.20 9.91 42.51
C ALA A 131 -19.18 10.32 41.39
N GLU A 132 -20.13 9.45 41.04
CA GLU A 132 -21.16 9.66 40.03
C GLU A 132 -20.62 9.78 38.57
N ALA A 133 -19.36 9.46 38.33
CA ALA A 133 -18.77 9.41 37.00
C ALA A 133 -18.23 8.01 36.70
N GLU A 134 -18.42 7.54 35.45
CA GLU A 134 -17.91 6.29 34.96
C GLU A 134 -16.55 6.54 34.24
N TYR A 135 -15.50 5.85 34.65
CA TYR A 135 -14.18 5.90 34.05
C TYR A 135 -13.88 4.59 33.36
N MET A 136 -13.63 4.64 32.04
CA MET A 136 -13.15 3.49 31.31
C MET A 136 -11.67 3.24 31.60
N VAL A 137 -11.34 2.03 32.02
CA VAL A 137 -9.95 1.59 32.19
C VAL A 137 -9.49 0.97 30.89
N ARG A 138 -8.40 1.51 30.34
CA ARG A 138 -7.77 0.99 29.11
C ARG A 138 -6.29 0.73 29.41
N ALA A 139 -5.83 -0.50 29.14
CA ALA A 139 -4.43 -0.82 29.16
C ALA A 139 -3.89 -0.67 27.72
N SER A 140 -3.03 0.32 27.50
CA SER A 140 -2.33 0.51 26.23
C SER A 140 -0.93 -0.08 26.34
N GLY A 141 -0.63 -1.08 25.55
CA GLY A 141 0.63 -1.81 25.54
C GLY A 141 1.30 -1.87 24.16
N TYR A 142 0.90 -1.01 23.22
CA TYR A 142 1.56 -0.97 21.90
C TYR A 142 2.99 -0.44 22.02
N LEU A 143 3.89 -1.19 21.40
CA LEU A 143 5.31 -0.81 21.29
C LEU A 143 5.45 0.29 20.24
N GLN A 144 6.07 1.41 20.60
CA GLN A 144 6.20 2.59 19.75
C GLN A 144 7.65 2.92 19.42
N THR A 145 8.57 2.63 20.33
CA THR A 145 9.99 2.98 20.22
C THR A 145 10.87 1.74 20.26
N LEU A 146 12.11 1.86 19.75
CA LEU A 146 13.10 0.78 19.88
C LEU A 146 13.39 0.41 21.33
N ASP A 147 13.28 1.36 22.24
CA ASP A 147 13.54 1.11 23.66
C ASP A 147 12.39 0.35 24.32
N ASP A 148 11.16 0.53 23.86
CA ASP A 148 10.05 -0.32 24.32
C ASP A 148 10.32 -1.79 23.99
N PHE A 149 10.81 -2.07 22.79
CA PHE A 149 11.20 -3.44 22.41
C PHE A 149 12.36 -3.97 23.28
N LYS A 150 13.41 -3.16 23.50
CA LYS A 150 14.57 -3.59 24.29
C LYS A 150 14.19 -3.92 25.73
N ASN A 151 13.18 -3.24 26.28
CA ASN A 151 12.73 -3.39 27.66
C ASN A 151 11.71 -4.52 27.87
N ILE A 152 11.39 -5.30 26.84
CA ILE A 152 10.56 -6.49 26.99
C ILE A 152 11.27 -7.50 27.88
N VAL A 153 10.62 -7.93 28.95
CA VAL A 153 11.13 -8.97 29.86
C VAL A 153 10.91 -10.34 29.22
N LEU A 154 11.96 -11.09 29.01
CA LEU A 154 11.93 -12.45 28.48
C LEU A 154 11.82 -13.51 29.58
N LYS A 155 12.62 -13.36 30.66
CA LYS A 155 12.72 -14.30 31.77
C LYS A 155 13.12 -13.55 33.02
N THR A 156 12.69 -14.02 34.18
CA THR A 156 13.23 -13.55 35.46
C THR A 156 14.08 -14.67 36.06
N GLY A 157 15.33 -14.34 36.35
CA GLY A 157 16.25 -15.29 36.97
C GLY A 157 15.87 -15.62 38.41
N ASP A 158 16.49 -16.67 38.98
CA ASP A 158 16.21 -17.18 40.34
C ASP A 158 16.50 -16.13 41.43
N ASN A 159 17.34 -15.18 41.12
CA ASN A 159 17.68 -14.03 42.00
C ASN A 159 16.73 -12.83 41.84
N GLY A 160 15.65 -12.96 41.08
CA GLY A 160 14.67 -11.91 40.81
C GLY A 160 15.12 -10.84 39.80
N VAL A 161 16.26 -11.02 39.15
CA VAL A 161 16.77 -10.09 38.13
C VAL A 161 16.13 -10.44 36.78
N PRO A 162 15.44 -9.50 36.10
CA PRO A 162 14.88 -9.74 34.79
C PRO A 162 15.96 -9.77 33.70
N VAL A 163 15.79 -10.62 32.70
CA VAL A 163 16.54 -10.62 31.45
C VAL A 163 15.66 -9.96 30.39
N TYR A 164 16.16 -8.90 29.80
CA TYR A 164 15.47 -8.11 28.78
C TYR A 164 15.81 -8.58 27.37
N LEU A 165 14.93 -8.28 26.41
CA LEU A 165 15.18 -8.55 25.00
C LEU A 165 16.48 -7.86 24.52
N GLY A 166 16.75 -6.64 24.98
CA GLY A 166 17.99 -5.92 24.67
C GLY A 166 19.28 -6.60 25.17
N ASP A 167 19.19 -7.51 26.15
CA ASP A 167 20.36 -8.26 26.64
C ASP A 167 20.77 -9.37 25.68
N VAL A 168 19.82 -9.95 24.95
CA VAL A 168 20.01 -11.12 24.07
C VAL A 168 19.83 -10.81 22.58
N ALA A 169 19.37 -9.60 22.22
CA ALA A 169 19.13 -9.22 20.85
C ALA A 169 19.50 -7.75 20.59
N ARG A 170 19.84 -7.45 19.34
CA ARG A 170 19.93 -6.10 18.84
C ARG A 170 18.60 -5.73 18.17
N VAL A 171 17.95 -4.69 18.67
CA VAL A 171 16.73 -4.13 18.11
C VAL A 171 17.08 -2.92 17.25
N GLN A 172 16.66 -2.95 16.01
CA GLN A 172 16.94 -1.89 15.03
C GLN A 172 15.77 -1.71 14.05
N ILE A 173 15.71 -0.55 13.38
CA ILE A 173 14.90 -0.38 12.19
C ILE A 173 15.77 -0.82 11.02
N GLY A 174 15.21 -1.65 10.16
CA GLY A 174 15.89 -2.13 8.96
C GLY A 174 14.93 -2.28 7.78
N PRO A 175 15.48 -2.60 6.61
CA PRO A 175 14.67 -2.87 5.42
C PRO A 175 14.06 -4.26 5.48
N GLU A 176 12.78 -4.37 5.08
CA GLU A 176 12.21 -5.67 4.70
C GLU A 176 13.04 -6.30 3.59
N MET A 177 13.01 -7.62 3.50
CA MET A 177 13.69 -8.34 2.42
C MET A 177 13.20 -7.87 1.05
N ARG A 178 14.11 -7.29 0.27
CA ARG A 178 13.80 -6.72 -1.04
C ARG A 178 13.42 -7.82 -2.04
N ARG A 179 12.28 -7.64 -2.70
CA ARG A 179 11.78 -8.54 -3.75
C ARG A 179 11.85 -7.93 -5.15
N GLY A 180 12.15 -6.64 -5.25
CA GLY A 180 12.23 -5.91 -6.51
C GLY A 180 12.88 -4.55 -6.36
N ILE A 181 13.19 -3.95 -7.49
CA ILE A 181 13.78 -2.62 -7.61
C ILE A 181 12.94 -1.85 -8.62
N ALA A 182 12.62 -0.60 -8.30
CA ALA A 182 12.14 0.38 -9.28
C ALA A 182 13.23 1.44 -9.45
N GLU A 183 13.52 1.77 -10.69
CA GLU A 183 14.55 2.72 -11.06
C GLU A 183 14.03 3.67 -12.12
N LEU A 184 14.46 4.90 -12.10
CA LEU A 184 14.02 5.94 -13.01
C LEU A 184 15.17 6.48 -13.84
N ASN A 185 15.12 6.26 -15.17
CA ASN A 185 16.02 6.86 -16.19
C ASN A 185 17.52 6.64 -15.99
N GLY A 186 17.99 5.68 -15.21
CA GLY A 186 19.39 5.53 -14.86
C GLY A 186 19.89 6.51 -13.79
N GLU A 187 18.98 7.24 -13.14
CA GLU A 187 19.31 8.23 -12.12
C GLU A 187 19.37 7.62 -10.70
N GLY A 188 18.81 6.43 -10.52
CA GLY A 188 18.81 5.70 -9.26
C GLY A 188 17.46 5.12 -8.90
N GLU A 189 17.43 4.46 -7.74
CA GLU A 189 16.24 3.80 -7.25
C GLU A 189 15.19 4.81 -6.78
N VAL A 190 13.92 4.46 -7.01
CA VAL A 190 12.76 5.27 -6.61
C VAL A 190 11.70 4.42 -5.91
N ALA A 191 10.84 5.08 -5.15
CA ALA A 191 9.54 4.54 -4.75
C ALA A 191 8.47 5.16 -5.64
N GLY A 192 7.36 4.48 -5.86
CA GLY A 192 6.28 5.03 -6.67
C GLY A 192 4.99 4.26 -6.53
N GLY A 193 4.03 4.62 -7.37
CA GLY A 193 2.71 4.02 -7.36
C GLY A 193 2.15 3.78 -8.76
N VAL A 194 1.37 2.73 -8.85
CA VAL A 194 0.56 2.38 -10.02
C VAL A 194 -0.91 2.54 -9.66
N VAL A 195 -1.60 3.44 -10.36
CA VAL A 195 -3.04 3.66 -10.15
C VAL A 195 -3.81 2.74 -11.08
N ILE A 196 -4.69 1.94 -10.48
CA ILE A 196 -5.42 0.87 -11.14
C ILE A 196 -6.89 1.24 -11.27
N LEU A 197 -7.38 1.29 -12.50
CA LEU A 197 -8.76 1.60 -12.83
C LEU A 197 -9.68 0.39 -12.59
N ARG A 198 -10.86 0.63 -12.05
CA ARG A 198 -11.94 -0.36 -11.99
C ARG A 198 -12.36 -0.81 -13.38
N SER A 199 -12.69 -2.10 -13.49
CA SER A 199 -13.15 -2.68 -14.76
C SER A 199 -14.36 -1.93 -15.32
N GLY A 200 -14.34 -1.64 -16.63
CA GLY A 200 -15.43 -0.99 -17.36
C GLY A 200 -15.61 0.51 -17.08
N LYS A 201 -14.68 1.18 -16.41
CA LYS A 201 -14.77 2.61 -16.10
C LYS A 201 -13.96 3.48 -17.08
N ASN A 202 -14.22 4.79 -17.07
CA ASN A 202 -13.57 5.76 -17.93
C ASN A 202 -12.17 6.11 -17.41
N ALA A 203 -11.14 5.67 -18.15
CA ALA A 203 -9.74 5.91 -17.77
C ALA A 203 -9.36 7.40 -17.85
N ARG A 204 -9.81 8.13 -18.88
CA ARG A 204 -9.44 9.53 -19.09
C ARG A 204 -9.92 10.42 -17.95
N GLU A 205 -11.18 10.26 -17.55
CA GLU A 205 -11.78 11.00 -16.44
C GLU A 205 -11.07 10.71 -15.12
N MET A 206 -10.82 9.43 -14.83
CA MET A 206 -10.13 9.05 -13.60
C MET A 206 -8.69 9.57 -13.56
N ILE A 207 -7.94 9.49 -14.67
CA ILE A 207 -6.58 10.02 -14.75
C ILE A 207 -6.56 11.55 -14.53
N SER A 208 -7.54 12.28 -15.06
CA SER A 208 -7.66 13.73 -14.80
C SER A 208 -7.81 14.01 -13.31
N ALA A 209 -8.71 13.28 -12.64
CA ALA A 209 -8.90 13.42 -11.19
C ALA A 209 -7.64 13.03 -10.39
N VAL A 210 -6.89 12.01 -10.82
CA VAL A 210 -5.60 11.64 -10.21
C VAL A 210 -4.58 12.76 -10.32
N LYS A 211 -4.44 13.38 -11.50
CA LYS A 211 -3.52 14.51 -11.71
C LYS A 211 -3.89 15.71 -10.87
N GLU A 212 -5.16 16.06 -10.81
CA GLU A 212 -5.67 17.16 -9.98
C GLU A 212 -5.40 16.89 -8.49
N LYS A 213 -5.66 15.68 -8.05
CA LYS A 213 -5.38 15.27 -6.66
C LYS A 213 -3.89 15.34 -6.34
N LEU A 214 -3.01 14.79 -7.19
CA LEU A 214 -1.57 14.87 -7.00
C LEU A 214 -1.07 16.31 -6.97
N ALA A 215 -1.58 17.18 -7.85
CA ALA A 215 -1.25 18.61 -7.84
C ALA A 215 -1.68 19.28 -6.52
N SER A 216 -2.85 18.95 -5.99
CA SER A 216 -3.32 19.48 -4.70
C SER A 216 -2.48 19.00 -3.50
N LEU A 217 -1.91 17.82 -3.58
CA LEU A 217 -1.09 17.23 -2.53
C LEU A 217 0.37 17.68 -2.57
N GLN A 218 0.82 18.33 -3.64
CA GLN A 218 2.23 18.73 -3.81
C GLN A 218 2.75 19.57 -2.65
N SER A 219 1.94 20.48 -2.10
CA SER A 219 2.31 21.31 -0.95
C SER A 219 2.39 20.54 0.38
N SER A 220 1.84 19.34 0.43
CA SER A 220 1.87 18.47 1.61
C SER A 220 3.03 17.47 1.58
N LEU A 221 3.76 17.40 0.47
CA LEU A 221 4.97 16.57 0.38
C LEU A 221 6.13 17.22 1.11
N PRO A 222 7.07 16.44 1.64
CA PRO A 222 8.31 16.97 2.21
C PRO A 222 9.09 17.81 1.21
N GLU A 223 9.86 18.77 1.71
CA GLU A 223 10.71 19.64 0.88
C GLU A 223 11.68 18.81 0.03
N GLY A 224 11.69 19.05 -1.27
CA GLY A 224 12.56 18.36 -2.23
C GLY A 224 11.97 17.07 -2.80
N VAL A 225 10.84 16.59 -2.30
CA VAL A 225 10.14 15.42 -2.86
C VAL A 225 9.15 15.88 -3.93
N GLU A 226 9.28 15.30 -5.10
CA GLU A 226 8.38 15.55 -6.24
C GLU A 226 7.77 14.25 -6.78
N VAL A 227 6.57 14.37 -7.36
CA VAL A 227 5.89 13.30 -8.07
C VAL A 227 6.19 13.43 -9.56
N VAL A 228 6.90 12.44 -10.11
CA VAL A 228 7.22 12.38 -11.54
C VAL A 228 6.32 11.35 -12.21
N THR A 229 5.50 11.78 -13.19
CA THR A 229 4.66 10.87 -13.97
C THR A 229 5.54 10.05 -14.90
N THR A 230 5.47 8.72 -14.79
CA THR A 230 6.23 7.79 -15.63
C THR A 230 5.38 7.16 -16.73
N TYR A 231 4.09 6.96 -16.48
CA TYR A 231 3.12 6.51 -17.48
C TYR A 231 1.78 7.20 -17.32
N ASP A 232 1.20 7.59 -18.44
CA ASP A 232 -0.10 8.27 -18.52
C ASP A 232 -0.87 7.82 -19.76
N ARG A 233 -1.84 6.92 -19.55
CA ARG A 233 -2.66 6.40 -20.65
C ARG A 233 -3.54 7.47 -21.31
N SER A 234 -3.88 8.57 -20.61
CA SER A 234 -4.69 9.63 -21.21
C SER A 234 -4.03 10.22 -22.44
N GLN A 235 -2.70 10.31 -22.48
CA GLN A 235 -1.96 10.80 -23.64
C GLN A 235 -2.15 9.92 -24.88
N LEU A 236 -2.23 8.60 -24.70
CA LEU A 236 -2.51 7.66 -25.79
C LEU A 236 -3.95 7.81 -26.29
N ILE A 237 -4.89 7.94 -25.37
CA ILE A 237 -6.31 8.14 -25.67
C ILE A 237 -6.52 9.44 -26.43
N ASP A 238 -5.92 10.53 -25.97
CA ASP A 238 -6.05 11.86 -26.60
C ASP A 238 -5.48 11.84 -28.03
N ARG A 239 -4.28 11.26 -28.23
CA ARG A 239 -3.70 11.11 -29.59
C ARG A 239 -4.59 10.29 -30.52
N ALA A 240 -5.23 9.23 -30.01
CA ALA A 240 -6.15 8.42 -30.80
C ALA A 240 -7.40 9.20 -31.19
N ILE A 241 -7.97 9.98 -30.26
CA ILE A 241 -9.12 10.86 -30.50
C ILE A 241 -8.78 11.94 -31.52
N ASP A 242 -7.65 12.60 -31.37
CA ASP A 242 -7.21 13.67 -32.26
C ASP A 242 -7.00 13.14 -33.69
N ASN A 243 -6.34 11.99 -33.82
CA ASN A 243 -6.13 11.36 -35.11
C ASN A 243 -7.45 10.96 -35.80
N LEU A 244 -8.36 10.35 -35.03
CA LEU A 244 -9.69 10.00 -35.55
C LEU A 244 -10.50 11.24 -35.96
N SER A 245 -10.50 12.27 -35.14
CA SER A 245 -11.20 13.53 -35.42
C SER A 245 -10.67 14.21 -36.67
N TYR A 246 -9.35 14.20 -36.85
CA TYR A 246 -8.72 14.73 -38.05
C TYR A 246 -9.13 13.94 -39.30
N LYS A 247 -9.12 12.61 -39.25
CA LYS A 247 -9.53 11.75 -40.36
C LYS A 247 -11.00 11.91 -40.69
N LEU A 248 -11.87 11.99 -39.70
CA LEU A 248 -13.30 12.24 -39.93
C LEU A 248 -13.56 13.60 -40.57
N LEU A 249 -12.81 14.63 -40.19
CA LEU A 249 -12.89 15.96 -40.81
C LEU A 249 -12.43 15.92 -42.27
N GLU A 250 -11.31 15.25 -42.56
CA GLU A 250 -10.78 15.05 -43.91
C GLU A 250 -11.82 14.34 -44.80
N GLU A 251 -12.38 13.23 -44.31
CA GLU A 251 -13.42 12.49 -45.03
C GLU A 251 -14.68 13.33 -45.25
N PHE A 252 -15.13 14.06 -44.24
CA PHE A 252 -16.28 14.95 -44.36
C PHE A 252 -16.08 16.02 -45.44
N ILE A 253 -14.90 16.64 -45.50
CA ILE A 253 -14.58 17.64 -46.54
C ILE A 253 -14.60 17.00 -47.91
N VAL A 254 -14.00 15.80 -48.09
CA VAL A 254 -14.00 15.11 -49.37
C VAL A 254 -15.43 14.77 -49.83
N VAL A 255 -16.23 14.22 -48.93
CA VAL A 255 -17.64 13.89 -49.24
C VAL A 255 -18.45 15.14 -49.61
N ALA A 256 -18.26 16.22 -48.84
CA ALA A 256 -18.95 17.48 -49.13
C ALA A 256 -18.57 18.05 -50.51
N LEU A 257 -17.28 17.99 -50.88
CA LEU A 257 -16.80 18.43 -52.19
C LEU A 257 -17.37 17.59 -53.33
N VAL A 258 -17.41 16.24 -53.13
CA VAL A 258 -18.02 15.33 -54.13
C VAL A 258 -19.50 15.62 -54.27
N CYS A 259 -20.23 15.75 -53.15
CA CYS A 259 -21.66 16.10 -53.20
C CYS A 259 -21.91 17.44 -53.91
N ALA A 260 -21.10 18.46 -53.60
CA ALA A 260 -21.20 19.77 -54.28
C ALA A 260 -20.97 19.66 -55.79
N LEU A 261 -20.01 18.85 -56.23
CA LEU A 261 -19.68 18.63 -57.63
C LEU A 261 -20.80 17.94 -58.40
N PHE A 262 -21.47 16.95 -57.76
CA PHE A 262 -22.52 16.14 -58.45
C PHE A 262 -23.95 16.70 -58.30
N LEU A 263 -24.19 17.56 -57.33
CA LEU A 263 -25.49 18.20 -57.10
C LEU A 263 -25.62 19.59 -57.72
N TRP A 264 -24.54 20.15 -58.25
CA TRP A 264 -24.54 21.40 -58.98
C TRP A 264 -24.30 21.13 -60.46
#